data_716cea3f2cde00666f6d8a3221da86b7
#
_entry.id   716cea3f2cde00666f6d8a3221da86b7
#
_cell.length_a   1.000
_cell.length_b   1.000
_cell.length_c   1.000
_cell.angle_alpha   90.00
_cell.angle_beta   90.00
_cell.angle_gamma   90.00
#
_symmetry.space_group_name_H-M   'P 1'
#
loop_
_entity.id
_entity.type
_entity.pdbx_description
1 polymer ?
#
loop_
_entity_poly.entity_id
_entity_poly.type
_entity_poly.pdbx_seq_one_letter_code
_entity_poly.pdbx_strand_id
1 'polypeptide(L)'
;KDHCTIVTFTKNAIRGNHFHKESIQSAYVLEGNFKIYNVMISEDLKYDSKNIEEVEVSKGHYITHEKFEAHTYKCTSETGSLVVFTKGVRGGKYYEDDTFRLEKKLI
;
A
#
# COMPACT_ATOMS: atom_id res chain seq x y z
N LYS A 1 13.13 -11.82 3.76
CA LYS A 1 14.11 -10.84 3.37
C LYS A 1 13.48 -9.47 3.22
N ASP A 2 14.09 -8.46 3.79
CA ASP A 2 13.52 -7.12 3.80
C ASP A 2 13.79 -6.42 2.46
N HIS A 3 12.90 -5.52 2.11
CA HIS A 3 12.96 -4.78 0.87
C HIS A 3 12.65 -3.31 1.15
N CYS A 4 13.38 -2.41 0.50
CA CYS A 4 13.19 -0.98 0.64
C CYS A 4 13.27 -0.33 -0.74
N THR A 5 12.33 0.52 -1.06
CA THR A 5 12.31 1.22 -2.34
C THR A 5 11.70 2.61 -2.20
N ILE A 6 12.09 3.50 -3.13
CA ILE A 6 11.49 4.82 -3.22
C ILE A 6 10.55 4.81 -4.41
N VAL A 7 9.32 5.27 -4.19
CA VAL A 7 8.28 5.33 -5.23
C VAL A 7 7.90 6.78 -5.43
N THR A 8 7.92 7.23 -6.68
CA THR A 8 7.56 8.60 -7.03
C THR A 8 6.20 8.62 -7.75
N PHE A 9 5.48 9.72 -7.55
CA PHE A 9 4.13 9.89 -8.07
C PHE A 9 3.99 11.24 -8.76
N THR A 10 3.15 11.28 -9.78
CA THR A 10 2.61 12.54 -10.31
C THR A 10 1.19 12.70 -9.81
N LYS A 11 0.60 13.87 -10.04
CA LYS A 11 -0.76 14.16 -9.56
C LYS A 11 -1.76 13.14 -10.11
N ASN A 12 -2.63 12.63 -9.23
CA ASN A 12 -3.65 11.63 -9.52
C ASN A 12 -3.13 10.24 -9.83
N ALA A 13 -1.82 10.01 -9.75
CA ALA A 13 -1.28 8.66 -9.91
C ALA A 13 -1.78 7.76 -8.79
N ILE A 14 -2.12 6.54 -9.14
CA ILE A 14 -2.66 5.54 -8.22
C ILE A 14 -1.77 4.31 -8.27
N ARG A 15 -1.33 3.85 -7.10
CA ARG A 15 -0.53 2.64 -6.99
C ARG A 15 -1.03 1.79 -5.83
N GLY A 16 -1.05 0.48 -6.04
CA GLY A 16 -1.49 -0.48 -5.06
C GLY A 16 -2.63 -1.32 -5.57
N ASN A 17 -3.79 -1.23 -4.90
CA ASN A 17 -4.91 -2.12 -5.17
C ASN A 17 -4.48 -3.57 -5.04
N HIS A 18 -3.72 -3.86 -3.98
CA HIS A 18 -3.16 -5.17 -3.72
C HIS A 18 -3.03 -5.39 -2.21
N PHE A 19 -2.68 -6.62 -1.86
CA PHE A 19 -2.39 -6.97 -0.47
C PHE A 19 -1.26 -8.00 -0.42
N HIS A 20 -0.74 -8.24 0.78
CA HIS A 20 0.34 -9.20 1.02
C HIS A 20 -0.14 -10.21 2.06
N LYS A 21 0.25 -11.46 1.89
CA LYS A 21 -0.13 -12.55 2.81
C LYS A 21 0.94 -12.81 3.88
N GLU A 22 2.21 -12.55 3.55
CA GLU A 22 3.32 -12.86 4.44
C GLU A 22 4.12 -11.64 4.87
N SER A 23 3.94 -10.53 4.19
CA SER A 23 4.72 -9.32 4.40
C SER A 23 3.92 -8.23 5.09
N ILE A 24 4.61 -7.45 5.90
CA ILE A 24 4.09 -6.20 6.45
C ILE A 24 4.76 -5.09 5.67
N GLN A 25 3.97 -4.17 5.16
CA GLN A 25 4.48 -3.06 4.37
C GLN A 25 4.26 -1.74 5.09
N SER A 26 5.30 -0.93 5.15
CA SER A 26 5.23 0.41 5.73
C SER A 26 5.68 1.43 4.72
N ALA A 27 5.12 2.63 4.82
CA ALA A 27 5.48 3.72 3.95
C ALA A 27 5.72 4.99 4.75
N TYR A 28 6.77 5.71 4.40
CA TYR A 28 7.06 7.03 4.95
C TYR A 28 6.90 8.06 3.85
N VAL A 29 6.11 9.11 4.09
CA VAL A 29 5.86 10.15 3.10
C VAL A 29 7.03 11.13 3.11
N LEU A 30 7.83 11.12 2.04
CA LEU A 30 8.96 12.04 1.87
C LEU A 30 8.48 13.39 1.37
N GLU A 31 7.53 13.39 0.44
CA GLU A 31 7.10 14.58 -0.28
C GLU A 31 5.65 14.42 -0.69
N GLY A 32 4.89 15.52 -0.66
CA GLY A 32 3.55 15.57 -1.22
C GLY A 32 2.45 15.09 -0.30
N ASN A 33 1.25 15.00 -0.86
CA ASN A 33 0.03 14.61 -0.16
C ASN A 33 -0.60 13.41 -0.84
N PHE A 34 -1.18 12.52 -0.02
CA PHE A 34 -1.79 11.30 -0.52
C PHE A 34 -3.11 11.02 0.18
N LYS A 35 -4.02 10.38 -0.55
CA LYS A 35 -5.14 9.67 0.02
C LYS A 35 -4.81 8.19 -0.03
N ILE A 36 -4.97 7.53 1.11
CA ILE A 36 -4.72 6.09 1.21
C ILE A 36 -6.04 5.40 1.51
N TYR A 37 -6.31 4.34 0.75
CA TYR A 37 -7.51 3.54 0.94
C TYR A 37 -7.06 2.16 1.39
N ASN A 38 -7.68 1.63 2.45
CA ASN A 38 -7.32 0.32 2.94
C ASN A 38 -8.53 -0.44 3.48
N VAL A 39 -8.46 -1.76 3.42
CA VAL A 39 -9.50 -2.66 3.91
C VAL A 39 -8.91 -4.04 4.15
N MET A 40 -9.37 -4.71 5.20
CA MET A 40 -8.95 -6.09 5.47
C MET A 40 -9.61 -7.05 4.49
N ILE A 41 -8.83 -8.01 4.02
CA ILE A 41 -9.29 -9.06 3.09
C ILE A 41 -9.59 -10.33 3.89
N SER A 42 -10.75 -10.93 3.61
CA SER A 42 -11.17 -12.17 4.25
C SER A 42 -10.45 -13.38 3.66
N GLU A 43 -10.60 -14.55 4.30
CA GLU A 43 -9.98 -15.79 3.86
C GLU A 43 -10.38 -16.19 2.43
N ASP A 44 -11.58 -15.85 2.01
CA ASP A 44 -12.07 -16.12 0.66
C ASP A 44 -11.67 -15.01 -0.34
N LEU A 45 -10.74 -14.15 0.05
CA LEU A 45 -10.15 -13.08 -0.77
C LEU A 45 -11.16 -12.02 -1.20
N LYS A 46 -12.12 -11.74 -0.34
CA LYS A 46 -13.15 -10.73 -0.57
C LYS A 46 -13.10 -9.64 0.48
N TYR A 47 -13.71 -8.52 0.17
CA TYR A 47 -13.88 -7.44 1.14
C TYR A 47 -15.22 -6.76 0.95
N ASP A 48 -15.69 -6.11 2.01
CA ASP A 48 -16.90 -5.30 1.98
C ASP A 48 -16.50 -3.85 1.75
N SER A 49 -17.00 -3.25 0.68
CA SER A 49 -16.67 -1.87 0.33
C SER A 49 -17.05 -0.86 1.42
N LYS A 50 -17.99 -1.21 2.28
CA LYS A 50 -18.37 -0.38 3.43
C LYS A 50 -17.26 -0.26 4.46
N ASN A 51 -16.34 -1.21 4.47
CA ASN A 51 -15.23 -1.24 5.41
C ASN A 51 -13.97 -0.56 4.90
N ILE A 52 -14.00 -0.03 3.68
CA ILE A 52 -12.85 0.70 3.14
C ILE A 52 -12.65 1.98 3.93
N GLU A 53 -11.45 2.15 4.47
CA GLU A 53 -11.07 3.38 5.16
C GLU A 53 -10.28 4.28 4.23
N GLU A 54 -10.54 5.58 4.32
CA GLU A 54 -9.80 6.60 3.58
C GLU A 54 -9.05 7.47 4.58
N VAL A 55 -7.74 7.61 4.38
CA VAL A 55 -6.89 8.41 5.26
C VAL A 55 -6.09 9.40 4.41
N GLU A 56 -6.03 10.64 4.84
CA GLU A 56 -5.18 11.63 4.19
C GLU A 56 -3.87 11.74 4.94
N VAL A 57 -2.75 11.72 4.21
CA VAL A 57 -1.41 11.82 4.79
C VAL A 57 -0.56 12.80 3.99
N SER A 58 0.45 13.32 4.65
CA SER A 58 1.39 14.27 4.07
C SER A 58 2.80 14.00 4.57
N LYS A 59 3.74 14.84 4.13
CA LYS A 59 5.14 14.72 4.48
C LYS A 59 5.34 14.45 5.97
N GLY A 60 6.11 13.41 6.27
CA GLY A 60 6.44 13.02 7.64
C GLY A 60 5.54 11.97 8.24
N HIS A 61 4.43 11.63 7.60
CA HIS A 61 3.58 10.56 8.09
C HIS A 61 4.18 9.19 7.78
N TYR A 62 3.95 8.25 8.68
CA TYR A 62 4.41 6.88 8.55
C TYR A 62 3.19 5.95 8.67
N ILE A 63 3.01 5.07 7.69
CA ILE A 63 1.84 4.22 7.59
C ILE A 63 2.28 2.76 7.55
N THR A 64 1.58 1.87 8.24
CA THR A 64 1.86 0.44 8.21
C THR A 64 0.61 -0.31 7.75
N HIS A 65 0.81 -1.23 6.81
CA HIS A 65 -0.22 -2.13 6.32
C HIS A 65 0.09 -3.54 6.78
N GLU A 66 -0.87 -4.14 7.47
CA GLU A 66 -0.74 -5.49 7.99
C GLU A 66 -0.91 -6.53 6.88
N LYS A 67 -0.59 -7.79 7.20
CA LYS A 67 -0.88 -8.92 6.32
C LYS A 67 -2.38 -8.94 6.04
N PHE A 68 -2.75 -9.26 4.81
CA PHE A 68 -4.14 -9.30 4.36
C PHE A 68 -4.87 -7.96 4.41
N GLU A 69 -4.14 -6.87 4.54
CA GLU A 69 -4.74 -5.54 4.44
C GLU A 69 -4.49 -5.00 3.05
N ALA A 70 -5.55 -4.92 2.25
CA ALA A 70 -5.46 -4.33 0.91
C ALA A 70 -5.31 -2.83 1.03
N HIS A 71 -4.47 -2.25 0.17
CA HIS A 71 -4.18 -0.83 0.23
C HIS A 71 -3.92 -0.26 -1.16
N THR A 72 -4.18 1.04 -1.29
CA THR A 72 -3.84 1.78 -2.48
C THR A 72 -3.56 3.24 -2.12
N TYR A 73 -2.68 3.86 -2.88
CA TYR A 73 -2.24 5.24 -2.66
C TYR A 73 -2.59 6.08 -3.88
N LYS A 74 -3.19 7.23 -3.64
CA LYS A 74 -3.45 8.22 -4.68
C LYS A 74 -2.73 9.51 -4.31
N CYS A 75 -1.87 9.99 -5.19
CA CYS A 75 -1.18 11.26 -5.00
C CYS A 75 -2.14 12.42 -5.33
N THR A 76 -2.32 13.34 -4.38
CA THR A 76 -3.23 14.48 -4.55
C THR A 76 -2.50 15.79 -4.78
N SER A 77 -1.18 15.83 -4.60
CA SER A 77 -0.33 16.99 -4.92
C SER A 77 0.28 16.82 -6.31
N GLU A 78 0.93 17.86 -6.81
CA GLU A 78 1.56 17.83 -8.14
C GLU A 78 2.56 16.68 -8.27
N THR A 79 3.36 16.49 -7.23
CA THR A 79 4.31 15.39 -7.13
C THR A 79 4.25 14.81 -5.73
N GLY A 80 4.72 13.59 -5.59
CA GLY A 80 4.83 12.94 -4.29
C GLY A 80 5.85 11.83 -4.31
N SER A 81 6.34 11.46 -3.15
CA SER A 81 7.24 10.32 -3.02
C SER A 81 7.12 9.65 -1.67
N LEU A 82 7.29 8.34 -1.69
CA LEU A 82 7.24 7.48 -0.52
C LEU A 82 8.52 6.66 -0.42
N VAL A 83 8.97 6.40 0.80
CA VAL A 83 9.90 5.30 1.05
C VAL A 83 9.06 4.13 1.53
N VAL A 84 9.12 3.02 0.81
CA VAL A 84 8.33 1.84 1.12
C VAL A 84 9.23 0.75 1.65
N PHE A 85 8.89 0.22 2.82
CA PHE A 85 9.61 -0.87 3.47
C PHE A 85 8.71 -2.09 3.48
N THR A 86 9.22 -3.22 3.00
CA THR A 86 8.50 -4.49 3.04
C THR A 86 9.30 -5.46 3.87
N LYS A 87 8.68 -6.02 4.89
CA LYS A 87 9.34 -6.90 5.85
C LYS A 87 8.63 -8.23 5.94
N GLY A 88 9.40 -9.31 6.03
CA GLY A 88 8.86 -10.63 6.28
C GLY A 88 8.67 -11.50 5.06
N VAL A 89 9.18 -11.13 3.90
CA VAL A 89 9.16 -12.00 2.73
C VAL A 89 10.11 -13.15 2.96
N ARG A 90 9.60 -14.36 2.90
CA ARG A 90 10.33 -15.58 3.26
C ARG A 90 11.11 -16.21 2.12
N GLY A 91 12.09 -17.04 2.48
CA GLY A 91 12.78 -17.91 1.55
C GLY A 91 13.58 -17.18 0.49
N GLY A 92 13.92 -15.93 0.72
CA GLY A 92 14.65 -15.13 -0.24
C GLY A 92 13.85 -14.74 -1.47
N LYS A 93 12.55 -14.98 -1.45
CA LYS A 93 11.68 -14.58 -2.53
C LYS A 93 11.59 -13.06 -2.62
N TYR A 94 11.30 -12.58 -3.82
CA TYR A 94 11.02 -11.17 -4.02
C TYR A 94 9.67 -10.83 -3.43
N TYR A 95 9.49 -9.59 -2.97
CA TYR A 95 8.21 -9.19 -2.40
C TYR A 95 7.08 -9.27 -3.43
N GLU A 96 7.39 -9.19 -4.71
CA GLU A 96 6.39 -9.34 -5.78
C GLU A 96 5.71 -10.71 -5.75
N ASP A 97 6.40 -11.74 -5.24
CA ASP A 97 5.83 -13.09 -5.13
C ASP A 97 4.73 -13.14 -4.06
N ASP A 98 4.73 -12.16 -3.15
CA ASP A 98 3.73 -12.04 -2.09
C ASP A 98 2.79 -10.86 -2.36
N THR A 99 2.70 -10.39 -3.59
CA THR A 99 1.81 -9.30 -3.97
C THR A 99 0.63 -9.86 -4.75
N PHE A 100 -0.57 -9.69 -4.19
CA PHE A 100 -1.81 -10.22 -4.76
C PHE A 100 -2.71 -9.06 -5.16
N ARG A 101 -2.98 -8.95 -6.45
CA ARG A 101 -3.78 -7.87 -7.00
C ARG A 101 -5.26 -8.13 -6.76
N LEU A 102 -5.98 -7.07 -6.44
CA LEU A 102 -7.43 -7.14 -6.26
C LEU A 102 -8.12 -7.24 -7.62
N GLU A 103 -9.13 -8.11 -7.72
CA GLU A 103 -9.98 -8.16 -8.90
C GLU A 103 -10.82 -6.88 -8.97
N LYS A 104 -11.35 -6.47 -7.82
CA LYS A 104 -12.09 -5.22 -7.71
C LYS A 104 -11.20 -4.20 -6.98
N LYS A 105 -10.82 -3.14 -7.68
CA LYS A 105 -9.96 -2.10 -7.15
C LYS A 105 -10.66 -1.29 -6.06
N LEU A 106 -9.88 -0.77 -5.11
CA LEU A 106 -10.40 0.12 -4.06
C LEU A 106 -10.80 1.48 -4.64
N ILE A 107 -10.03 1.92 -5.61
CA ILE A 107 -10.33 3.16 -6.35
C ILE A 107 -9.87 3.04 -7.80
#